data_a831525e7fc6aaf27903e8a737dcf56b
#
_entry.id   a831525e7fc6aaf27903e8a737dcf56b
#
_cell.length_a   1.000
_cell.length_b   1.000
_cell.length_c   1.000
_cell.angle_alpha   90.00
_cell.angle_beta   90.00
_cell.angle_gamma   90.00
#
_symmetry.space_group_name_H-M   'P 1'
#
loop_
_entity.id
_entity.type
_entity.pdbx_description
1 polymer ?
#
loop_
_entity_poly.entity_id
_entity_poly.type
_entity_poly.pdbx_seq_one_letter_code
_entity_poly.pdbx_strand_id
1 'polypeptide(L)'
;RLKTSIGDQFVTLASPTFGVDNPSSSSAFRQGNGAPNATAKVGPVVIHEIMYHPAPLPLGAGTPDDEFIELRNITNTTVPLYDPLHPENTWQIGDGATFEFPRDFRLPPDSYVVLIEFNPAKNPEKAARLAKRHGIPEGVPILGPLRGQLANGGDTVSLYKPDPPQGLQHEDAGFVPYILVDQVIFSDTAPWPSDADGLGATLQRISGTTFANDPVNWKAAAPNPGRANRSTTLDDTDADGMPDEWETTFGFDPKDKTDATADADGDGLANLGEYLAGTDPGDAASALRLAAQGLANGKLSMVFEASPGRLFEIQSTPALGQEAWKSIVEVDVKTGGPQQVEVDLPADEAQFFRLLLVE
;
A
#
# COMPACT_ATOMS: atom_id res chain seq x y z
N ARG A 1 16.21 16.13 -18.00
CA ARG A 1 15.85 16.47 -16.63
C ARG A 1 14.35 16.32 -16.43
N LEU A 2 13.95 15.46 -15.52
CA LEU A 2 12.57 15.32 -15.13
C LEU A 2 12.30 16.23 -13.93
N LYS A 3 11.24 17.03 -14.01
CA LYS A 3 10.78 17.82 -12.87
C LYS A 3 9.80 16.95 -12.07
N THR A 4 10.12 16.70 -10.82
CA THR A 4 9.27 15.96 -9.88
C THR A 4 8.54 16.93 -8.95
N SER A 5 7.58 16.42 -8.16
CA SER A 5 6.87 17.21 -7.15
C SER A 5 7.77 17.69 -6.01
N ILE A 6 8.90 17.02 -5.76
CA ILE A 6 9.84 17.35 -4.66
C ILE A 6 11.19 17.89 -5.11
N GLY A 7 11.42 18.04 -6.40
CA GLY A 7 12.68 18.59 -6.89
C GLY A 7 12.97 18.29 -8.34
N ASP A 8 14.22 18.54 -8.71
CA ASP A 8 14.73 18.36 -10.05
C ASP A 8 15.73 17.21 -10.09
N GLN A 9 15.42 16.18 -10.83
CA GLN A 9 16.30 15.04 -11.03
C GLN A 9 16.64 14.82 -12.50
N PHE A 10 17.83 14.29 -12.75
CA PHE A 10 18.20 13.78 -14.06
C PHE A 10 17.83 12.31 -14.12
N VAL A 11 17.07 11.94 -15.13
CA VAL A 11 16.58 10.57 -15.33
C VAL A 11 16.81 10.12 -16.77
N THR A 12 16.90 8.80 -16.96
CA THR A 12 16.89 8.22 -18.31
C THR A 12 15.50 8.37 -18.89
N LEU A 13 15.39 8.87 -20.11
CA LEU A 13 14.11 9.00 -20.81
C LEU A 13 13.76 7.68 -21.53
N ALA A 14 12.46 7.42 -21.71
CA ALA A 14 11.93 6.26 -22.43
C ALA A 14 12.40 6.23 -23.89
N SER A 15 12.62 7.41 -24.48
CA SER A 15 13.24 7.55 -25.80
C SER A 15 14.11 8.82 -25.87
N PRO A 16 15.18 8.84 -26.68
CA PRO A 16 15.98 10.03 -26.88
C PRO A 16 15.16 11.14 -27.53
N THR A 17 15.17 12.33 -26.98
CA THR A 17 14.53 13.51 -27.54
C THR A 17 15.53 14.52 -28.10
N PHE A 18 16.82 14.18 -28.07
CA PHE A 18 17.89 15.04 -28.57
C PHE A 18 17.71 15.33 -30.07
N GLY A 19 17.57 16.62 -30.40
CA GLY A 19 17.33 17.05 -31.77
C GLY A 19 15.92 16.85 -32.33
N VAL A 20 15.02 16.27 -31.57
CA VAL A 20 13.62 16.00 -31.95
C VAL A 20 12.69 17.09 -31.39
N ASP A 21 12.99 17.58 -30.22
CA ASP A 21 12.27 18.69 -29.55
C ASP A 21 12.67 20.04 -30.17
N ASN A 22 12.36 20.23 -31.44
CA ASN A 22 12.80 21.37 -32.17
C ASN A 22 11.59 22.26 -32.53
N PRO A 23 11.37 23.36 -31.81
CA PRO A 23 10.36 24.32 -32.22
C PRO A 23 10.71 24.87 -33.60
N SER A 24 9.71 25.02 -34.46
CA SER A 24 9.86 25.45 -35.86
C SER A 24 10.43 26.87 -36.01
N SER A 25 10.58 27.61 -34.92
CA SER A 25 11.13 28.96 -34.91
C SER A 25 11.75 29.35 -33.58
N SER A 26 12.71 30.28 -33.60
CA SER A 26 13.29 30.87 -32.39
C SER A 26 12.25 31.56 -31.51
N SER A 27 11.17 32.06 -32.10
CA SER A 27 10.06 32.66 -31.35
C SER A 27 9.28 31.59 -30.57
N ALA A 28 8.96 30.48 -31.22
CA ALA A 28 8.30 29.34 -30.54
C ALA A 28 9.18 28.76 -29.39
N PHE A 29 10.48 28.64 -29.59
CA PHE A 29 11.43 28.24 -28.56
C PHE A 29 11.42 29.19 -27.36
N ARG A 30 11.45 30.51 -27.61
CA ARG A 30 11.42 31.52 -26.53
C ARG A 30 10.10 31.56 -25.75
N GLN A 31 9.03 31.09 -26.36
CA GLN A 31 7.71 30.96 -25.73
C GLN A 31 7.52 29.62 -24.99
N GLY A 32 8.55 28.78 -24.96
CA GLY A 32 8.47 27.45 -24.36
C GLY A 32 7.65 26.42 -25.16
N ASN A 33 7.37 26.73 -26.43
CA ASN A 33 6.60 25.86 -27.34
C ASN A 33 7.56 24.91 -28.07
N GLY A 34 7.92 23.83 -27.40
CA GLY A 34 8.59 22.70 -28.00
C GLY A 34 7.73 21.43 -27.87
N ALA A 35 8.15 20.33 -28.47
CA ALA A 35 7.56 19.05 -28.19
C ALA A 35 7.87 18.65 -26.73
N PRO A 36 6.94 18.05 -25.98
CA PRO A 36 7.23 17.57 -24.64
C PRO A 36 8.31 16.48 -24.71
N ASN A 37 9.22 16.49 -23.75
CA ASN A 37 10.19 15.40 -23.60
C ASN A 37 9.46 14.06 -23.38
N ALA A 38 10.09 12.98 -23.82
CA ALA A 38 9.64 11.66 -23.46
C ALA A 38 9.59 11.51 -21.91
N THR A 39 8.71 10.65 -21.44
CA THR A 39 8.62 10.32 -20.02
C THR A 39 9.90 9.64 -19.53
N ALA A 40 10.11 9.61 -18.23
CA ALA A 40 11.17 8.80 -17.61
C ALA A 40 11.04 7.33 -18.04
N LYS A 41 12.19 6.68 -18.25
CA LYS A 41 12.22 5.24 -18.47
C LYS A 41 11.86 4.54 -17.16
N VAL A 42 10.89 3.66 -17.18
CA VAL A 42 10.43 2.87 -16.03
C VAL A 42 10.51 1.39 -16.35
N GLY A 43 10.92 0.59 -15.38
CA GLY A 43 11.03 -0.86 -15.51
C GLY A 43 12.30 -1.33 -16.25
N PRO A 44 12.36 -2.63 -16.56
CA PRO A 44 11.28 -3.63 -16.61
C PRO A 44 10.75 -4.14 -15.27
N VAL A 45 11.53 -4.01 -14.20
CA VAL A 45 11.13 -4.35 -12.83
C VAL A 45 11.12 -3.09 -12.00
N VAL A 46 10.12 -2.94 -11.16
CA VAL A 46 9.89 -1.73 -10.36
C VAL A 46 9.73 -2.07 -8.89
N ILE A 47 10.08 -1.12 -8.03
CA ILE A 47 9.72 -1.12 -6.62
C ILE A 47 8.21 -0.82 -6.57
N HIS A 48 7.44 -1.75 -6.00
CA HIS A 48 5.99 -1.74 -6.11
C HIS A 48 5.30 -1.43 -4.78
N GLU A 49 5.79 -2.01 -3.68
CA GLU A 49 5.27 -1.80 -2.33
C GLU A 49 6.41 -1.80 -1.31
N ILE A 50 6.33 -0.95 -0.29
CA ILE A 50 7.32 -0.85 0.79
C ILE A 50 6.61 -0.79 2.14
N MET A 51 6.92 -1.74 3.02
CA MET A 51 6.62 -1.68 4.44
C MET A 51 7.90 -1.30 5.18
N TYR A 52 8.04 -0.03 5.57
CA TYR A 52 9.24 0.47 6.24
C TYR A 52 9.05 0.70 7.73
N HIS A 53 7.80 0.89 8.17
CA HIS A 53 7.46 1.07 9.57
C HIS A 53 6.17 0.31 9.89
N PRO A 54 6.25 -1.00 10.15
CA PRO A 54 5.09 -1.79 10.51
C PRO A 54 4.48 -1.35 11.84
N ALA A 55 3.17 -1.50 12.00
CA ALA A 55 2.50 -1.20 13.26
C ALA A 55 3.11 -1.99 14.43
N PRO A 56 3.26 -1.39 15.61
CA PRO A 56 3.81 -2.06 16.77
C PRO A 56 2.94 -3.25 17.17
N LEU A 57 3.60 -4.35 17.54
CA LEU A 57 2.90 -5.51 18.09
C LEU A 57 2.39 -5.21 19.51
N PRO A 58 1.35 -5.93 19.99
CA PRO A 58 0.91 -5.84 21.38
C PRO A 58 2.05 -6.05 22.37
N LEU A 59 1.98 -5.41 23.54
CA LEU A 59 2.98 -5.50 24.59
C LEU A 59 3.36 -6.96 24.90
N GLY A 60 4.65 -7.29 24.78
CA GLY A 60 5.18 -8.62 25.01
C GLY A 60 5.27 -9.54 23.79
N ALA A 61 4.84 -9.11 22.63
CA ALA A 61 4.86 -9.91 21.40
C ALA A 61 6.18 -9.78 20.58
N GLY A 62 7.14 -8.98 21.05
CA GLY A 62 8.42 -8.72 20.36
C GLY A 62 8.34 -7.52 19.40
N THR A 63 9.37 -7.35 18.59
CA THR A 63 9.36 -6.38 17.48
C THR A 63 8.71 -7.01 16.24
N PRO A 64 7.92 -6.24 15.46
CA PRO A 64 7.42 -6.77 14.20
C PRO A 64 8.59 -6.95 13.23
N ASP A 65 8.84 -8.19 12.81
CA ASP A 65 9.78 -8.50 11.71
C ASP A 65 8.99 -8.49 10.38
N ASP A 66 8.30 -7.40 10.11
CA ASP A 66 7.35 -7.29 9.01
C ASP A 66 7.76 -6.27 7.96
N GLU A 67 8.98 -5.71 8.05
CA GLU A 67 9.51 -4.88 6.97
C GLU A 67 9.68 -5.70 5.70
N PHE A 68 9.24 -5.14 4.59
CA PHE A 68 9.43 -5.75 3.29
C PHE A 68 9.54 -4.74 2.15
N ILE A 69 10.19 -5.16 1.08
CA ILE A 69 10.20 -4.48 -0.21
C ILE A 69 9.62 -5.44 -1.23
N GLU A 70 8.60 -5.03 -1.95
CA GLU A 70 8.07 -5.78 -3.06
C GLU A 70 8.55 -5.21 -4.39
N LEU A 71 8.95 -6.10 -5.29
CA LEU A 71 9.22 -5.77 -6.67
C LEU A 71 8.21 -6.44 -7.60
N ARG A 72 7.91 -5.76 -8.71
CA ARG A 72 7.03 -6.26 -9.76
C ARG A 72 7.71 -6.21 -11.12
N ASN A 73 7.61 -7.29 -11.89
CA ASN A 73 7.89 -7.27 -13.32
C ASN A 73 6.67 -6.70 -14.06
N ILE A 74 6.82 -5.50 -14.62
CA ILE A 74 5.73 -4.80 -15.34
C ILE A 74 5.67 -5.14 -16.83
N THR A 75 6.40 -6.15 -17.26
CA THR A 75 6.48 -6.55 -18.67
C THR A 75 5.75 -7.87 -18.94
N ASN A 76 5.48 -8.13 -20.21
CA ASN A 76 4.90 -9.38 -20.68
C ASN A 76 5.94 -10.50 -20.94
N THR A 77 7.18 -10.31 -20.49
CA THR A 77 8.28 -11.27 -20.65
C THR A 77 8.94 -11.57 -19.32
N THR A 78 9.53 -12.75 -19.20
CA THR A 78 10.34 -13.10 -18.03
C THR A 78 11.62 -12.26 -18.01
N VAL A 79 11.88 -11.61 -16.86
CA VAL A 79 13.10 -10.83 -16.64
C VAL A 79 14.08 -11.63 -15.80
N PRO A 80 15.29 -11.95 -16.32
CA PRO A 80 16.37 -12.50 -15.50
C PRO A 80 16.91 -11.40 -14.58
N LEU A 81 16.93 -11.66 -13.27
CA LEU A 81 17.53 -10.73 -12.30
C LEU A 81 19.04 -11.02 -12.12
N TYR A 82 19.71 -11.24 -13.23
CA TYR A 82 21.16 -11.45 -13.35
C TYR A 82 21.60 -11.13 -14.80
N ASP A 83 22.92 -11.00 -15.00
CA ASP A 83 23.48 -10.92 -16.36
C ASP A 83 23.45 -12.32 -17.01
N PRO A 84 22.73 -12.54 -18.11
CA PRO A 84 22.65 -13.86 -18.77
C PRO A 84 23.99 -14.40 -19.29
N LEU A 85 24.97 -13.53 -19.55
CA LEU A 85 26.31 -13.93 -19.96
C LEU A 85 27.25 -14.15 -18.78
N HIS A 86 26.95 -13.55 -17.64
CA HIS A 86 27.72 -13.60 -16.39
C HIS A 86 26.75 -13.83 -15.22
N PRO A 87 26.19 -15.05 -15.03
CA PRO A 87 25.13 -15.31 -14.04
C PRO A 87 25.53 -15.07 -12.58
N GLU A 88 26.83 -14.96 -12.31
CA GLU A 88 27.37 -14.52 -11.01
C GLU A 88 27.06 -13.06 -10.70
N ASN A 89 26.85 -12.22 -11.71
CA ASN A 89 26.50 -10.81 -11.57
C ASN A 89 24.98 -10.69 -11.53
N THR A 90 24.43 -10.51 -10.33
CA THR A 90 22.99 -10.47 -10.10
C THR A 90 22.50 -9.05 -9.83
N TRP A 91 21.23 -8.84 -10.05
CA TRP A 91 20.60 -7.58 -9.63
C TRP A 91 20.68 -7.44 -8.12
N GLN A 92 20.55 -6.22 -7.64
CA GLN A 92 20.65 -5.94 -6.21
C GLN A 92 19.74 -4.79 -5.79
N ILE A 93 19.28 -4.85 -4.53
CA ILE A 93 18.74 -3.70 -3.79
C ILE A 93 19.93 -3.03 -3.09
N GLY A 94 19.94 -1.71 -3.10
CA GLY A 94 20.95 -0.89 -2.44
C GLY A 94 20.37 0.29 -1.69
N ASP A 95 21.24 1.05 -1.08
CA ASP A 95 21.06 2.23 -0.23
C ASP A 95 20.51 1.85 1.17
N GLY A 96 19.28 2.15 1.57
CA GLY A 96 18.79 1.94 2.95
C GLY A 96 18.87 0.49 3.44
N ALA A 97 18.39 -0.45 2.64
CA ALA A 97 18.57 -1.88 2.85
C ALA A 97 19.25 -2.50 1.63
N THR A 98 19.96 -3.62 1.81
CA THR A 98 20.68 -4.27 0.71
C THR A 98 20.28 -5.73 0.54
N PHE A 99 20.21 -6.17 -0.74
CA PHE A 99 19.92 -7.55 -1.09
C PHE A 99 20.52 -7.89 -2.46
N GLU A 100 21.17 -9.03 -2.56
CA GLU A 100 21.65 -9.58 -3.83
C GLU A 100 20.74 -10.74 -4.26
N PHE A 101 20.21 -10.68 -5.48
CA PHE A 101 19.36 -11.76 -5.98
C PHE A 101 20.14 -13.06 -6.16
N PRO A 102 19.49 -14.22 -5.96
CA PRO A 102 20.14 -15.50 -6.25
C PRO A 102 20.53 -15.62 -7.73
N ARG A 103 21.60 -16.36 -8.01
CA ARG A 103 21.96 -16.75 -9.38
C ARG A 103 20.77 -17.43 -10.04
N ASP A 104 20.59 -17.19 -11.31
CA ASP A 104 19.52 -17.78 -12.13
C ASP A 104 18.08 -17.42 -11.72
N PHE A 105 17.89 -16.47 -10.78
CA PHE A 105 16.56 -16.04 -10.41
C PHE A 105 15.90 -15.26 -11.56
N ARG A 106 14.70 -15.69 -11.90
CA ARG A 106 13.89 -15.12 -13.00
C ARG A 106 12.54 -14.69 -12.47
N LEU A 107 12.15 -13.47 -12.79
CA LEU A 107 10.85 -12.94 -12.44
C LEU A 107 9.92 -13.06 -13.65
N PRO A 108 8.89 -13.93 -13.60
CA PRO A 108 7.93 -14.14 -14.71
C PRO A 108 7.22 -12.86 -15.14
N PRO A 109 6.53 -12.86 -16.29
CA PRO A 109 5.69 -11.74 -16.70
C PRO A 109 4.66 -11.39 -15.62
N ASP A 110 4.43 -10.09 -15.40
CA ASP A 110 3.42 -9.55 -14.48
C ASP A 110 3.41 -10.21 -13.09
N SER A 111 4.58 -10.59 -12.59
CA SER A 111 4.73 -11.27 -11.31
C SER A 111 5.50 -10.44 -10.29
N TYR A 112 5.46 -10.90 -9.06
CA TYR A 112 5.97 -10.21 -7.89
C TYR A 112 7.05 -11.03 -7.19
N VAL A 113 7.89 -10.37 -6.41
CA VAL A 113 8.79 -10.98 -5.44
C VAL A 113 8.85 -10.10 -4.20
N VAL A 114 8.75 -10.70 -3.02
CA VAL A 114 8.76 -10.02 -1.72
C VAL A 114 10.10 -10.28 -1.05
N LEU A 115 10.79 -9.20 -0.68
CA LEU A 115 12.08 -9.23 0.01
C LEU A 115 11.86 -8.89 1.48
N ILE A 116 12.34 -9.73 2.39
CA ILE A 116 12.11 -9.64 3.83
C ILE A 116 13.43 -9.62 4.61
N GLU A 117 13.41 -9.14 5.85
CA GLU A 117 14.61 -8.96 6.68
C GLU A 117 15.23 -10.25 7.23
N PHE A 118 14.56 -11.38 7.16
CA PHE A 118 15.10 -12.67 7.63
C PHE A 118 15.20 -13.70 6.51
N ASN A 119 15.98 -14.75 6.72
CA ASN A 119 16.12 -15.84 5.75
C ASN A 119 14.91 -16.80 5.84
N PRO A 120 14.02 -16.85 4.82
CA PRO A 120 12.81 -17.67 4.84
C PRO A 120 13.10 -19.18 4.84
N ALA A 121 14.19 -19.62 4.23
CA ALA A 121 14.57 -21.03 4.22
C ALA A 121 15.05 -21.53 5.59
N LYS A 122 15.64 -20.63 6.40
CA LYS A 122 16.05 -20.95 7.78
C LYS A 122 14.89 -20.75 8.78
N ASN A 123 13.88 -19.96 8.43
CA ASN A 123 12.77 -19.61 9.29
C ASN A 123 11.42 -19.80 8.57
N PRO A 124 11.10 -21.02 8.11
CA PRO A 124 9.92 -21.26 7.26
C PRO A 124 8.60 -20.95 7.98
N GLU A 125 8.51 -21.21 9.30
CA GLU A 125 7.30 -20.89 10.07
C GLU A 125 7.09 -19.38 10.20
N LYS A 126 8.18 -18.61 10.33
CA LYS A 126 8.11 -17.14 10.37
C LYS A 126 7.65 -16.60 9.03
N ALA A 127 8.20 -17.12 7.93
CA ALA A 127 7.78 -16.75 6.57
C ALA A 127 6.31 -17.10 6.31
N ALA A 128 5.84 -18.28 6.77
CA ALA A 128 4.44 -18.66 6.66
C ALA A 128 3.50 -17.74 7.47
N ARG A 129 3.91 -17.31 8.68
CA ARG A 129 3.14 -16.34 9.46
C ARG A 129 3.05 -14.99 8.79
N LEU A 130 4.16 -14.48 8.24
CA LEU A 130 4.21 -13.23 7.48
C LEU A 130 3.30 -13.33 6.25
N ALA A 131 3.42 -14.42 5.47
CA ALA A 131 2.59 -14.63 4.29
C ALA A 131 1.10 -14.69 4.64
N LYS A 132 0.74 -15.36 5.74
CA LYS A 132 -0.64 -15.41 6.23
C LYS A 132 -1.14 -14.03 6.70
N ARG A 133 -0.31 -13.27 7.44
CA ARG A 133 -0.66 -11.96 7.97
C ARG A 133 -0.99 -10.95 6.85
N HIS A 134 -0.15 -10.92 5.82
CA HIS A 134 -0.29 -9.99 4.70
C HIS A 134 -1.02 -10.58 3.49
N GLY A 135 -1.54 -11.80 3.61
CA GLY A 135 -2.28 -12.47 2.55
C GLY A 135 -1.48 -12.72 1.28
N ILE A 136 -0.15 -12.93 1.38
CA ILE A 136 0.71 -13.18 0.21
C ILE A 136 0.23 -14.46 -0.51
N PRO A 137 -0.09 -14.40 -1.81
CA PRO A 137 -0.57 -15.55 -2.56
C PRO A 137 0.45 -16.70 -2.60
N GLU A 138 -0.04 -17.93 -2.61
CA GLU A 138 0.82 -19.09 -2.84
C GLU A 138 1.54 -18.97 -4.20
N GLY A 139 2.83 -19.29 -4.20
CA GLY A 139 3.65 -19.19 -5.41
C GLY A 139 4.36 -17.84 -5.62
N VAL A 140 4.04 -16.81 -4.85
CA VAL A 140 4.83 -15.58 -4.84
C VAL A 140 6.15 -15.83 -4.10
N PRO A 141 7.31 -15.64 -4.74
CA PRO A 141 8.59 -15.83 -4.08
C PRO A 141 8.79 -14.86 -2.92
N ILE A 142 9.16 -15.40 -1.75
CA ILE A 142 9.61 -14.62 -0.60
C ILE A 142 11.10 -14.90 -0.44
N LEU A 143 11.91 -13.87 -0.56
CA LEU A 143 13.37 -13.94 -0.49
C LEU A 143 13.90 -13.11 0.68
N GLY A 144 15.10 -13.43 1.14
CA GLY A 144 15.78 -12.74 2.24
C GLY A 144 17.06 -13.46 2.64
N PRO A 145 17.84 -12.86 3.54
CA PRO A 145 17.52 -11.65 4.29
C PRO A 145 17.89 -10.36 3.56
N LEU A 146 17.05 -9.34 3.67
CA LEU A 146 17.51 -7.97 3.54
C LEU A 146 18.57 -7.70 4.61
N ARG A 147 19.62 -7.00 4.26
CA ARG A 147 20.66 -6.56 5.21
C ARG A 147 20.48 -5.08 5.48
N GLY A 148 20.47 -4.71 6.75
CA GLY A 148 20.08 -3.38 7.22
C GLY A 148 18.60 -3.36 7.55
N GLN A 149 18.09 -2.19 7.89
CA GLN A 149 16.70 -1.91 8.20
C GLN A 149 16.32 -0.61 7.50
N LEU A 150 15.08 -0.50 7.07
CA LEU A 150 14.56 0.75 6.53
C LEU A 150 14.36 1.75 7.68
N ALA A 151 14.78 2.99 7.48
CA ALA A 151 14.63 4.01 8.50
C ALA A 151 13.17 4.50 8.56
N ASN A 152 12.57 4.52 9.76
CA ASN A 152 11.19 4.92 9.97
C ASN A 152 10.89 6.36 9.52
N GLY A 153 11.87 7.28 9.66
CA GLY A 153 11.73 8.68 9.23
C GLY A 153 11.91 8.93 7.74
N GLY A 154 12.15 7.89 6.96
CA GLY A 154 12.40 7.95 5.52
C GLY A 154 13.75 7.39 5.13
N ASP A 155 13.82 6.83 3.94
CA ASP A 155 15.01 6.15 3.42
C ASP A 155 15.06 6.17 1.89
N THR A 156 16.11 5.57 1.34
CA THR A 156 16.29 5.37 -0.08
C THR A 156 16.30 3.87 -0.40
N VAL A 157 15.44 3.44 -1.28
CA VAL A 157 15.45 2.08 -1.85
C VAL A 157 15.78 2.20 -3.33
N SER A 158 16.85 1.55 -3.75
CA SER A 158 17.32 1.54 -5.14
C SER A 158 17.42 0.13 -5.69
N LEU A 159 16.93 -0.08 -6.89
CA LEU A 159 17.07 -1.33 -7.64
C LEU A 159 18.12 -1.14 -8.72
N TYR A 160 19.16 -1.94 -8.68
CA TYR A 160 20.25 -1.92 -9.64
C TYR A 160 20.32 -3.22 -10.44
N LYS A 161 20.73 -3.09 -11.70
CA LYS A 161 21.10 -4.24 -12.55
C LYS A 161 22.58 -4.19 -12.91
N PRO A 162 23.26 -5.33 -13.04
CA PRO A 162 24.62 -5.35 -13.56
C PRO A 162 24.67 -4.96 -15.03
N ASP A 163 25.68 -4.21 -15.40
CA ASP A 163 26.13 -4.04 -16.78
C ASP A 163 27.25 -5.06 -17.06
N PRO A 164 27.55 -5.39 -18.33
CA PRO A 164 28.65 -6.26 -18.62
C PRO A 164 29.97 -5.83 -17.97
N PRO A 165 30.78 -6.78 -17.49
CA PRO A 165 32.09 -6.46 -16.93
C PRO A 165 32.95 -5.67 -17.91
N GLN A 166 33.72 -4.71 -17.41
CA GLN A 166 34.65 -3.93 -18.20
C GLN A 166 35.66 -4.85 -18.91
N GLY A 167 35.83 -4.64 -20.22
CA GLY A 167 36.68 -5.48 -21.04
C GLY A 167 38.18 -5.40 -20.65
N LEU A 168 38.96 -6.40 -21.06
CA LEU A 168 40.39 -6.52 -20.74
C LEU A 168 41.25 -5.32 -21.17
N GLN A 169 40.74 -4.48 -22.07
CA GLN A 169 41.42 -3.26 -22.55
C GLN A 169 41.16 -2.02 -21.68
N HIS A 170 40.24 -2.13 -20.71
CA HIS A 170 39.87 -1.05 -19.79
C HIS A 170 40.79 -1.09 -18.56
N GLU A 171 41.09 0.10 -17.98
CA GLU A 171 41.90 0.19 -16.78
C GLU A 171 41.29 -0.56 -15.57
N ASP A 172 39.95 -0.63 -15.55
CA ASP A 172 39.15 -1.35 -14.55
C ASP A 172 38.69 -2.72 -15.09
N ALA A 173 39.50 -3.45 -15.82
CA ALA A 173 39.17 -4.74 -16.39
C ALA A 173 38.55 -5.70 -15.38
N GLY A 174 37.39 -6.23 -15.70
CA GLY A 174 36.62 -7.12 -14.80
C GLY A 174 35.68 -6.39 -13.80
N PHE A 175 35.78 -5.08 -13.67
CA PHE A 175 34.82 -4.32 -12.87
C PHE A 175 33.41 -4.43 -13.50
N VAL A 176 32.39 -4.68 -12.66
CA VAL A 176 31.00 -4.78 -13.05
C VAL A 176 30.28 -3.48 -12.65
N PRO A 177 29.96 -2.60 -13.60
CA PRO A 177 29.15 -1.43 -13.32
C PRO A 177 27.71 -1.86 -12.96
N TYR A 178 27.06 -1.09 -12.10
CA TYR A 178 25.63 -1.29 -11.80
C TYR A 178 24.83 -0.09 -12.28
N ILE A 179 23.75 -0.37 -12.99
CA ILE A 179 22.86 0.63 -13.58
C ILE A 179 21.60 0.73 -12.73
N LEU A 180 21.27 1.94 -12.29
CA LEU A 180 20.02 2.21 -11.59
C LEU A 180 18.83 1.92 -12.51
N VAL A 181 17.92 1.07 -12.04
CA VAL A 181 16.69 0.69 -12.75
C VAL A 181 15.49 1.43 -12.20
N ASP A 182 15.38 1.48 -10.87
CA ASP A 182 14.29 2.17 -10.17
C ASP A 182 14.79 2.68 -8.81
N GLN A 183 14.21 3.78 -8.30
CA GLN A 183 14.61 4.36 -7.02
C GLN A 183 13.46 5.10 -6.39
N VAL A 184 13.32 4.95 -5.09
CA VAL A 184 12.38 5.67 -4.24
C VAL A 184 13.14 6.29 -3.09
N ILE A 185 13.05 7.60 -2.94
CA ILE A 185 13.55 8.36 -1.78
C ILE A 185 12.32 8.83 -1.04
N PHE A 186 11.88 8.05 -0.05
CA PHE A 186 10.65 8.31 0.68
C PHE A 186 10.91 8.98 2.04
N SER A 187 9.88 9.56 2.61
CA SER A 187 9.87 10.19 3.93
C SER A 187 8.55 9.89 4.65
N ASP A 188 8.55 9.98 5.96
CA ASP A 188 7.38 9.94 6.84
C ASP A 188 6.55 11.24 6.81
N THR A 189 7.07 12.30 6.17
CA THR A 189 6.46 13.62 6.12
C THR A 189 5.95 14.00 4.73
N ALA A 190 4.93 14.88 4.69
CA ALA A 190 4.42 15.42 3.43
C ALA A 190 5.56 15.96 2.53
N PRO A 191 5.50 15.72 1.21
CA PRO A 191 4.34 15.24 0.43
C PRO A 191 4.20 13.72 0.32
N TRP A 192 4.96 12.93 1.09
CA TRP A 192 4.79 11.47 1.16
C TRP A 192 3.58 11.11 2.02
N PRO A 193 2.88 9.99 1.74
CA PRO A 193 1.74 9.55 2.53
C PRO A 193 2.14 9.17 3.96
N SER A 194 1.67 9.90 4.96
CA SER A 194 2.03 9.71 6.38
C SER A 194 1.45 8.44 7.01
N ASP A 195 0.36 7.88 6.47
CA ASP A 195 -0.31 6.72 7.05
C ASP A 195 0.51 5.42 6.93
N ALA A 196 1.59 5.43 6.13
CA ALA A 196 2.55 4.34 6.06
C ALA A 196 3.57 4.35 7.23
N ASP A 197 3.57 5.40 8.07
CA ASP A 197 4.47 5.55 9.20
C ASP A 197 3.85 4.94 10.48
N GLY A 198 4.11 3.66 10.73
CA GLY A 198 3.77 2.97 11.98
C GLY A 198 2.28 2.67 12.20
N LEU A 199 1.41 2.98 11.23
CA LEU A 199 -0.03 2.76 11.33
C LEU A 199 -0.50 1.46 10.65
N GLY A 200 0.43 0.64 10.17
CA GLY A 200 0.16 -0.65 9.54
C GLY A 200 -0.11 -0.59 8.04
N ALA A 201 -0.15 0.60 7.43
CA ALA A 201 -0.20 0.74 5.99
C ALA A 201 1.20 0.63 5.37
N THR A 202 1.24 0.37 4.06
CA THR A 202 2.46 0.36 3.24
C THR A 202 2.45 1.53 2.27
N LEU A 203 3.63 1.94 1.81
CA LEU A 203 3.75 2.76 0.62
C LEU A 203 3.50 1.88 -0.60
N GLN A 204 2.43 2.17 -1.33
CA GLN A 204 2.04 1.46 -2.55
C GLN A 204 2.15 2.36 -3.76
N ARG A 205 2.85 1.89 -4.80
CA ARG A 205 2.95 2.59 -6.07
C ARG A 205 1.62 2.49 -6.82
N ILE A 206 1.01 3.64 -7.15
CA ILE A 206 -0.31 3.71 -7.79
C ILE A 206 -0.29 3.08 -9.18
N SER A 207 0.77 3.30 -9.95
CA SER A 207 0.97 2.69 -11.26
C SER A 207 2.42 2.26 -11.47
N GLY A 208 2.63 1.02 -11.88
CA GLY A 208 3.97 0.50 -12.22
C GLY A 208 4.66 1.21 -13.39
N THR A 209 3.95 2.03 -14.16
CA THR A 209 4.49 2.75 -15.33
C THR A 209 4.87 4.20 -15.04
N THR A 210 4.60 4.70 -13.83
CA THR A 210 4.96 6.07 -13.42
C THR A 210 6.35 6.13 -12.79
N PHE A 211 6.96 7.30 -12.77
CA PHE A 211 8.27 7.52 -12.17
C PHE A 211 8.20 7.31 -10.64
N ALA A 212 9.05 6.45 -10.09
CA ALA A 212 8.96 6.04 -8.69
C ALA A 212 9.30 7.16 -7.70
N ASN A 213 10.31 7.97 -8.00
CA ASN A 213 10.76 8.98 -7.06
C ASN A 213 9.95 10.30 -7.17
N ASP A 214 8.63 10.17 -7.19
CA ASP A 214 7.68 11.27 -7.10
C ASP A 214 6.54 10.85 -6.17
N PRO A 215 6.33 11.54 -5.03
CA PRO A 215 5.33 11.19 -4.03
C PRO A 215 3.91 11.09 -4.55
N VAL A 216 3.57 11.86 -5.62
CA VAL A 216 2.24 11.82 -6.25
C VAL A 216 1.90 10.43 -6.83
N ASN A 217 2.90 9.60 -7.08
CA ASN A 217 2.76 8.25 -7.62
C ASN A 217 2.63 7.18 -6.53
N TRP A 218 2.55 7.58 -5.28
CA TRP A 218 2.44 6.69 -4.13
C TRP A 218 1.24 7.03 -3.25
N LYS A 219 0.73 6.03 -2.58
CA LYS A 219 -0.31 6.14 -1.56
C LYS A 219 0.04 5.26 -0.37
N ALA A 220 -0.54 5.56 0.78
CA ALA A 220 -0.60 4.61 1.88
C ALA A 220 -1.87 3.76 1.75
N ALA A 221 -1.73 2.46 1.91
CA ALA A 221 -2.87 1.54 1.93
C ALA A 221 -2.53 0.27 2.73
N ALA A 222 -3.55 -0.53 3.04
CA ALA A 222 -3.36 -1.82 3.68
C ALA A 222 -2.42 -2.71 2.84
N PRO A 223 -1.48 -3.44 3.49
CA PRO A 223 -0.53 -4.30 2.78
C PRO A 223 -1.23 -5.32 1.88
N ASN A 224 -0.77 -5.42 0.63
CA ASN A 224 -1.29 -6.40 -0.33
C ASN A 224 -0.20 -7.09 -1.18
N PRO A 225 0.95 -7.45 -0.59
CA PRO A 225 2.08 -7.96 -1.36
C PRO A 225 1.72 -9.21 -2.17
N GLY A 226 2.26 -9.29 -3.38
CA GLY A 226 1.96 -10.32 -4.36
C GLY A 226 0.74 -10.04 -5.23
N ARG A 227 0.17 -8.85 -5.15
CA ARG A 227 -1.00 -8.41 -5.91
C ARG A 227 -0.80 -7.03 -6.52
N ALA A 228 -1.68 -6.66 -7.46
CA ALA A 228 -1.70 -5.30 -7.96
C ALA A 228 -2.11 -4.34 -6.84
N ASN A 229 -1.40 -3.21 -6.73
CA ASN A 229 -1.81 -2.14 -5.85
C ASN A 229 -3.14 -1.58 -6.34
N ARG A 230 -4.07 -1.41 -5.41
CA ARG A 230 -5.38 -0.87 -5.76
C ARG A 230 -5.20 0.56 -6.27
N SER A 231 -5.89 0.91 -7.34
CA SER A 231 -6.03 2.31 -7.77
C SER A 231 -6.70 3.10 -6.63
N THR A 232 -6.35 4.39 -6.49
CA THR A 232 -7.07 5.29 -5.56
C THR A 232 -8.46 5.63 -6.06
N THR A 233 -8.70 5.47 -7.35
CA THR A 233 -10.02 5.32 -7.93
C THR A 233 -10.26 3.82 -8.01
N LEU A 234 -10.94 3.27 -7.02
CA LEU A 234 -11.57 1.97 -7.16
C LEU A 234 -12.46 2.11 -8.39
N ASP A 235 -12.27 1.24 -9.40
CA ASP A 235 -13.21 1.18 -10.50
C ASP A 235 -14.57 0.88 -9.85
N ASP A 236 -15.49 1.79 -10.01
CA ASP A 236 -16.88 1.74 -9.57
C ASP A 236 -17.68 2.01 -10.85
N THR A 237 -17.98 0.93 -11.58
CA THR A 237 -18.47 0.99 -12.96
C THR A 237 -19.88 1.57 -13.03
N ASP A 238 -20.69 1.38 -12.02
CA ASP A 238 -22.08 1.88 -11.96
C ASP A 238 -22.26 3.10 -11.05
N ALA A 239 -21.17 3.50 -10.36
CA ALA A 239 -21.11 4.68 -9.50
C ALA A 239 -22.07 4.62 -8.31
N ASP A 240 -22.13 3.47 -7.63
CA ASP A 240 -22.99 3.24 -6.47
C ASP A 240 -22.25 3.40 -5.11
N GLY A 241 -20.91 3.58 -5.17
CA GLY A 241 -20.05 3.77 -4.01
C GLY A 241 -19.36 2.49 -3.54
N MET A 242 -19.64 1.33 -4.17
CA MET A 242 -18.92 0.08 -3.94
C MET A 242 -17.94 -0.16 -5.10
N PRO A 243 -16.69 -0.58 -4.82
CA PRO A 243 -15.76 -0.87 -5.89
C PRO A 243 -16.04 -2.18 -6.60
N ASP A 244 -15.86 -2.23 -7.93
CA ASP A 244 -16.00 -3.43 -8.78
C ASP A 244 -15.30 -4.67 -8.20
N GLU A 245 -14.13 -4.49 -7.61
CA GLU A 245 -13.36 -5.60 -7.01
C GLU A 245 -14.02 -6.12 -5.73
N TRP A 246 -14.55 -5.22 -4.90
CA TRP A 246 -15.26 -5.61 -3.69
C TRP A 246 -16.56 -6.34 -4.04
N GLU A 247 -17.33 -5.79 -4.98
CA GLU A 247 -18.55 -6.40 -5.48
C GLU A 247 -18.31 -7.80 -6.05
N THR A 248 -17.30 -7.93 -6.93
CA THR A 248 -16.91 -9.23 -7.50
C THR A 248 -16.48 -10.22 -6.41
N THR A 249 -15.78 -9.75 -5.37
CA THR A 249 -15.31 -10.60 -4.27
C THR A 249 -16.48 -11.18 -3.48
N PHE A 250 -17.53 -10.40 -3.28
CA PHE A 250 -18.72 -10.81 -2.54
C PHE A 250 -19.86 -11.32 -3.43
N GLY A 251 -19.63 -11.39 -4.75
CA GLY A 251 -20.57 -11.99 -5.71
C GLY A 251 -21.66 -11.05 -6.18
N PHE A 252 -21.45 -9.74 -6.05
CA PHE A 252 -22.30 -8.69 -6.60
C PHE A 252 -21.91 -8.36 -8.05
N ASP A 253 -22.78 -7.64 -8.76
CA ASP A 253 -22.55 -7.25 -10.16
C ASP A 253 -22.06 -5.80 -10.24
N PRO A 254 -20.78 -5.55 -10.64
CA PRO A 254 -20.22 -4.20 -10.76
C PRO A 254 -20.93 -3.25 -11.74
N LYS A 255 -22.06 -3.64 -12.26
CA LYS A 255 -22.90 -2.85 -13.19
C LYS A 255 -24.32 -2.66 -12.69
N ASP A 256 -24.66 -3.20 -11.53
CA ASP A 256 -25.99 -3.11 -10.93
C ASP A 256 -25.98 -2.29 -9.64
N LYS A 257 -25.97 -0.97 -9.78
CA LYS A 257 -26.00 -0.04 -8.65
C LYS A 257 -27.13 -0.25 -7.62
N THR A 258 -28.07 -1.17 -7.88
CA THR A 258 -29.16 -1.42 -6.94
C THR A 258 -28.76 -2.36 -5.81
N ASP A 259 -27.71 -3.12 -5.98
CA ASP A 259 -27.21 -4.02 -4.96
C ASP A 259 -26.51 -3.28 -3.79
N ALA A 260 -26.02 -2.04 -3.98
CA ALA A 260 -25.55 -1.19 -2.89
C ALA A 260 -26.59 -0.96 -1.78
N THR A 261 -27.85 -0.90 -2.16
CA THR A 261 -28.96 -0.69 -1.22
C THR A 261 -29.63 -1.99 -0.75
N ALA A 262 -29.21 -3.13 -1.30
CA ALA A 262 -29.64 -4.43 -0.85
C ALA A 262 -28.96 -4.81 0.47
N ASP A 263 -29.61 -5.66 1.24
CA ASP A 263 -29.11 -6.28 2.47
C ASP A 263 -29.03 -7.79 2.16
N ALA A 264 -27.83 -8.26 1.82
CA ALA A 264 -27.66 -9.57 1.23
C ALA A 264 -27.78 -10.71 2.27
N ASP A 265 -27.38 -10.47 3.51
CA ASP A 265 -27.43 -11.47 4.59
C ASP A 265 -28.57 -11.25 5.59
N GLY A 266 -29.28 -10.11 5.49
CA GLY A 266 -30.48 -9.80 6.29
C GLY A 266 -30.18 -9.33 7.71
N ASP A 267 -29.01 -8.78 7.98
CA ASP A 267 -28.60 -8.30 9.31
C ASP A 267 -29.12 -6.88 9.63
N GLY A 268 -29.61 -6.15 8.61
CA GLY A 268 -30.15 -4.80 8.69
C GLY A 268 -29.21 -3.71 8.22
N LEU A 269 -27.99 -4.05 7.76
CA LEU A 269 -27.04 -3.15 7.11
C LEU A 269 -27.06 -3.42 5.60
N ALA A 270 -27.15 -2.38 4.79
CA ALA A 270 -27.07 -2.52 3.34
C ALA A 270 -25.63 -2.80 2.89
N ASN A 271 -25.43 -3.45 1.74
CA ASN A 271 -24.11 -3.84 1.23
C ASN A 271 -23.13 -2.67 1.15
N LEU A 272 -23.54 -1.49 0.71
CA LEU A 272 -22.72 -0.29 0.76
C LEU A 272 -22.34 0.08 2.19
N GLY A 273 -23.26 -0.03 3.13
CA GLY A 273 -22.99 0.19 4.55
C GLY A 273 -21.96 -0.78 5.09
N GLU A 274 -21.98 -2.02 4.64
CA GLU A 274 -21.01 -3.05 5.03
C GLU A 274 -19.64 -2.83 4.40
N TYR A 275 -19.59 -2.46 3.12
CA TYR A 275 -18.36 -2.00 2.49
C TYR A 275 -17.70 -0.87 3.29
N LEU A 276 -18.50 0.14 3.67
CA LEU A 276 -18.02 1.29 4.43
C LEU A 276 -17.63 0.91 5.87
N ALA A 277 -18.38 0.02 6.52
CA ALA A 277 -18.08 -0.45 7.88
C ALA A 277 -16.92 -1.47 7.92
N GLY A 278 -16.68 -2.16 6.80
CA GLY A 278 -15.70 -3.26 6.70
C GLY A 278 -16.22 -4.56 7.29
N THR A 279 -17.54 -4.78 7.26
CA THR A 279 -18.22 -6.04 7.60
C THR A 279 -18.34 -6.95 6.37
N ASP A 280 -18.73 -8.20 6.56
CA ASP A 280 -18.90 -9.20 5.50
C ASP A 280 -20.38 -9.27 5.09
N PRO A 281 -20.77 -8.83 3.87
CA PRO A 281 -22.17 -8.76 3.42
C PRO A 281 -22.81 -10.14 3.20
N GLY A 282 -22.08 -11.21 3.40
CA GLY A 282 -22.59 -12.58 3.34
C GLY A 282 -22.71 -13.27 4.70
N ASP A 283 -22.37 -12.58 5.79
CA ASP A 283 -22.40 -13.13 7.14
C ASP A 283 -23.11 -12.21 8.13
N ALA A 284 -24.39 -12.47 8.40
CA ALA A 284 -25.22 -11.73 9.35
C ALA A 284 -24.64 -11.65 10.79
N ALA A 285 -23.61 -12.41 11.10
CA ALA A 285 -22.88 -12.29 12.37
C ALA A 285 -21.78 -11.21 12.34
N SER A 286 -21.35 -10.81 11.15
CA SER A 286 -20.35 -9.76 10.90
C SER A 286 -20.97 -8.35 10.93
N ALA A 287 -21.94 -8.11 11.74
CA ALA A 287 -22.72 -6.88 11.78
C ALA A 287 -22.04 -5.75 12.56
N LEU A 288 -22.16 -4.51 12.09
CA LEU A 288 -21.74 -3.34 12.85
C LEU A 288 -22.66 -3.13 14.07
N ARG A 289 -22.27 -3.58 15.22
CA ARG A 289 -23.06 -3.56 16.46
C ARG A 289 -22.35 -2.87 17.61
N LEU A 290 -23.01 -1.92 18.22
CA LEU A 290 -22.57 -1.32 19.48
C LEU A 290 -23.12 -2.13 20.66
N ALA A 291 -22.26 -2.84 21.36
CA ALA A 291 -22.64 -3.69 22.48
C ALA A 291 -22.22 -3.08 23.82
N ALA A 292 -23.14 -3.02 24.78
CA ALA A 292 -22.80 -2.64 26.15
C ALA A 292 -22.09 -3.83 26.85
N GLN A 293 -20.92 -3.55 27.45
CA GLN A 293 -20.14 -4.55 28.20
C GLN A 293 -20.34 -4.48 29.72
N GLY A 294 -20.55 -3.28 30.25
CA GLY A 294 -20.73 -3.11 31.67
C GLY A 294 -20.91 -1.67 32.11
N LEU A 295 -21.35 -1.50 33.34
CA LEU A 295 -21.51 -0.21 34.00
C LEU A 295 -20.70 -0.21 35.30
N ALA A 296 -19.74 0.69 35.41
CA ALA A 296 -18.93 0.85 36.60
C ALA A 296 -18.59 2.33 36.85
N ASN A 297 -18.68 2.77 38.12
CA ASN A 297 -18.33 4.13 38.51
C ASN A 297 -19.06 5.23 37.72
N GLY A 298 -20.31 5.00 37.29
CA GLY A 298 -21.10 5.94 36.50
C GLY A 298 -20.71 6.00 35.02
N LYS A 299 -19.83 5.10 34.57
CA LYS A 299 -19.42 4.96 33.16
C LYS A 299 -19.97 3.69 32.55
N LEU A 300 -20.51 3.81 31.34
CA LEU A 300 -20.90 2.70 30.50
C LEU A 300 -19.73 2.35 29.56
N SER A 301 -19.26 1.11 29.65
CA SER A 301 -18.32 0.56 28.70
C SER A 301 -19.08 -0.09 27.54
N MET A 302 -18.73 0.30 26.33
CA MET A 302 -19.30 -0.25 25.08
C MET A 302 -18.19 -0.75 24.19
N VAL A 303 -18.51 -1.73 23.33
CA VAL A 303 -17.61 -2.27 22.34
C VAL A 303 -18.31 -2.40 20.98
N PHE A 304 -17.55 -2.21 19.92
CA PHE A 304 -17.95 -2.53 18.54
C PHE A 304 -16.74 -3.01 17.75
N GLU A 305 -16.97 -3.84 16.75
CA GLU A 305 -15.93 -4.25 15.80
C GLU A 305 -15.83 -3.23 14.68
N ALA A 306 -14.61 -2.88 14.27
CA ALA A 306 -14.39 -1.93 13.18
C ALA A 306 -13.12 -2.21 12.42
N SER A 307 -13.11 -1.85 11.14
CA SER A 307 -11.92 -1.86 10.29
C SER A 307 -11.08 -0.59 10.46
N PRO A 308 -9.75 -0.67 10.29
CA PRO A 308 -8.87 0.48 10.44
C PRO A 308 -9.14 1.57 9.38
N GLY A 309 -8.82 2.82 9.72
CA GLY A 309 -8.97 3.97 8.82
C GLY A 309 -10.41 4.49 8.72
N ARG A 310 -11.28 4.13 9.65
CA ARG A 310 -12.66 4.59 9.73
C ARG A 310 -12.86 5.50 10.94
N LEU A 311 -13.68 6.53 10.77
CA LEU A 311 -14.12 7.41 11.85
C LEU A 311 -15.57 7.07 12.22
N PHE A 312 -15.78 6.75 13.47
CA PHE A 312 -17.13 6.48 13.99
C PHE A 312 -17.52 7.52 15.01
N GLU A 313 -18.79 7.78 15.09
CA GLU A 313 -19.40 8.66 16.08
C GLU A 313 -20.39 7.88 16.93
N ILE A 314 -20.26 7.93 18.26
CA ILE A 314 -21.27 7.43 19.17
C ILE A 314 -22.14 8.60 19.58
N GLN A 315 -23.43 8.46 19.37
CA GLN A 315 -24.42 9.44 19.72
C GLN A 315 -25.39 8.90 20.77
N SER A 316 -25.92 9.80 21.60
CA SER A 316 -26.96 9.47 22.57
C SER A 316 -28.18 10.37 22.49
N THR A 317 -29.32 9.86 22.97
CA THR A 317 -30.56 10.61 23.17
C THR A 317 -31.31 10.06 24.39
N PRO A 318 -31.97 10.92 25.19
CA PRO A 318 -32.80 10.43 26.29
C PRO A 318 -34.13 9.85 25.83
N ALA A 319 -34.59 10.14 24.60
CA ALA A 319 -35.87 9.65 24.07
C ALA A 319 -35.78 9.34 22.58
N LEU A 320 -36.40 8.23 22.16
CA LEU A 320 -36.50 7.88 20.76
C LEU A 320 -37.60 8.69 20.08
N GLY A 321 -37.29 9.32 18.93
CA GLY A 321 -38.28 9.87 18.00
C GLY A 321 -38.64 11.34 18.18
N GLN A 322 -38.22 12.03 19.23
CA GLN A 322 -38.58 13.46 19.47
C GLN A 322 -37.41 14.39 19.75
N GLU A 323 -36.25 13.87 20.12
CA GLU A 323 -35.07 14.66 20.42
C GLU A 323 -33.93 14.42 19.45
N ALA A 324 -33.10 15.46 19.24
CA ALA A 324 -31.93 15.32 18.40
C ALA A 324 -30.89 14.43 19.09
N TRP A 325 -30.30 13.52 18.33
CA TRP A 325 -29.15 12.76 18.75
C TRP A 325 -27.96 13.67 18.97
N LYS A 326 -27.26 13.50 20.07
CA LYS A 326 -26.05 14.29 20.43
C LYS A 326 -24.82 13.43 20.30
N SER A 327 -23.81 13.94 19.62
CA SER A 327 -22.47 13.35 19.61
C SER A 327 -21.89 13.36 21.02
N ILE A 328 -21.35 12.21 21.42
CA ILE A 328 -20.70 12.05 22.72
C ILE A 328 -19.25 11.62 22.61
N VAL A 329 -18.91 10.82 21.61
CA VAL A 329 -17.55 10.34 21.35
C VAL A 329 -17.35 10.15 19.87
N GLU A 330 -16.23 10.62 19.34
CA GLU A 330 -15.69 10.25 18.05
C GLU A 330 -14.57 9.20 18.25
N VAL A 331 -14.59 8.15 17.46
CA VAL A 331 -13.63 7.05 17.51
C VAL A 331 -12.95 6.94 16.16
N ASP A 332 -11.72 7.44 16.09
CA ASP A 332 -10.86 7.27 14.92
C ASP A 332 -10.13 5.91 15.04
N VAL A 333 -10.58 4.94 14.25
CA VAL A 333 -10.10 3.56 14.32
C VAL A 333 -8.74 3.44 13.62
N LYS A 334 -7.69 3.37 14.40
CA LYS A 334 -6.31 3.21 13.87
C LYS A 334 -5.95 1.75 13.63
N THR A 335 -6.53 0.83 14.39
CA THR A 335 -6.29 -0.62 14.27
C THR A 335 -7.62 -1.34 14.22
N GLY A 336 -7.74 -2.31 13.30
CA GLY A 336 -8.94 -3.15 13.19
C GLY A 336 -9.18 -4.02 14.43
N GLY A 337 -10.43 -4.45 14.59
CA GLY A 337 -10.88 -5.29 15.69
C GLY A 337 -11.74 -4.52 16.70
N PRO A 338 -11.90 -5.09 17.93
CA PRO A 338 -12.79 -4.53 18.94
C PRO A 338 -12.32 -3.15 19.43
N GLN A 339 -13.17 -2.16 19.28
CA GLN A 339 -12.99 -0.81 19.79
C GLN A 339 -13.77 -0.67 21.10
N GLN A 340 -13.08 -0.38 22.20
CA GLN A 340 -13.68 -0.18 23.51
C GLN A 340 -13.81 1.31 23.84
N VAL A 341 -14.99 1.75 24.22
CA VAL A 341 -15.31 3.13 24.54
C VAL A 341 -16.01 3.21 25.89
N GLU A 342 -15.61 4.17 26.69
CA GLU A 342 -16.29 4.50 27.96
C GLU A 342 -16.97 5.85 27.87
N VAL A 343 -18.25 5.90 28.24
CA VAL A 343 -19.04 7.15 28.26
C VAL A 343 -19.62 7.39 29.65
N ASP A 344 -19.65 8.65 30.07
CA ASP A 344 -20.30 9.03 31.31
C ASP A 344 -21.83 8.98 31.16
N LEU A 345 -22.51 8.32 32.08
CA LEU A 345 -23.97 8.31 32.14
C LEU A 345 -24.53 9.34 33.08
N PRO A 346 -25.54 10.09 32.71
CA PRO A 346 -26.33 10.90 33.64
C PRO A 346 -26.96 10.01 34.70
N ALA A 347 -26.97 10.45 35.95
CA ALA A 347 -27.30 9.60 37.10
C ALA A 347 -28.77 9.13 37.15
N ASP A 348 -29.72 9.75 36.45
CA ASP A 348 -31.16 9.51 36.64
C ASP A 348 -31.97 9.44 35.31
N GLU A 349 -31.34 9.32 34.12
CA GLU A 349 -32.07 9.36 32.85
C GLU A 349 -31.77 8.10 32.02
N ALA A 350 -32.81 7.53 31.40
CA ALA A 350 -32.64 6.54 30.36
C ALA A 350 -31.90 7.17 29.19
N GLN A 351 -30.96 6.41 28.60
CA GLN A 351 -30.20 6.83 27.43
C GLN A 351 -30.27 5.74 26.35
N PHE A 352 -30.45 6.19 25.12
CA PHE A 352 -30.31 5.38 23.94
C PHE A 352 -29.02 5.76 23.22
N PHE A 353 -28.33 4.79 22.67
CA PHE A 353 -27.05 4.98 21.98
C PHE A 353 -27.14 4.47 20.56
N ARG A 354 -26.44 5.10 19.65
CA ARG A 354 -26.22 4.59 18.29
C ARG A 354 -24.77 4.84 17.88
N LEU A 355 -24.30 3.99 16.98
CA LEU A 355 -23.04 4.11 16.29
C LEU A 355 -23.32 4.61 14.88
N LEU A 356 -22.57 5.59 14.43
CA LEU A 356 -22.58 6.11 13.07
C LEU A 356 -21.19 6.03 12.49
N LEU A 357 -21.08 5.65 11.24
CA LEU A 357 -19.88 5.88 10.44
C LEU A 357 -19.89 7.33 9.97
N VAL A 358 -18.79 8.04 10.14
CA VAL A 358 -18.60 9.41 9.66
C VAL A 358 -17.83 9.34 8.34
N GLU A 359 -18.38 9.87 7.26
CA GLU A 359 -17.75 9.93 5.94
C GLU A 359 -16.57 10.91 5.90
#